data_37e6c6a260e6bf724061611b70e7c4e1
#
_entry.id   37e6c6a260e6bf724061611b70e7c4e1
#
_cell.length_a   1.000
_cell.length_b   1.000
_cell.length_c   1.000
_cell.angle_alpha   90.00
_cell.angle_beta   90.00
_cell.angle_gamma   90.00
#
_symmetry.space_group_name_H-M   'P 1'
#
loop_
_entity.id
_entity.type
_entity.pdbx_description
1 polymer ?
#
loop_
_entity_poly.entity_id
_entity_poly.type
_entity_poly.pdbx_seq_one_letter_code
_entity_poly.pdbx_strand_id
1 'polypeptide(L)'
;MIFKILLSFVFFILFSCEDSDSDASPNDLNSDCNELIAVDTSRGDCSETLNIANEFSIETSGDLRKITANNIPSHDVGLFGNSLGALNPNSIIEQNSRYDIDLTPAMANSKTYLLNNGPKYSFGILLNGVEVDPVAAEPWPHTKPVNNSHNWDWNLEATMVDIGLDCNTAHVQPTGKYHYHGVPKLFLESITSNSNEMLHVGWAA
;
A
#
# COMPACT_ATOMS: atom_id res chain seq x y z
N MET A 1 -20.11 -70.08 16.33
CA MET A 1 -19.97 -68.81 17.07
C MET A 1 -19.41 -67.78 16.08
N ILE A 2 -20.30 -66.97 15.46
CA ILE A 2 -19.97 -66.09 14.35
C ILE A 2 -19.87 -64.66 14.90
N PHE A 3 -18.67 -64.11 14.88
CA PHE A 3 -18.42 -62.71 15.30
C PHE A 3 -18.76 -61.78 14.11
N LYS A 4 -19.78 -60.97 14.31
CA LYS A 4 -20.09 -59.87 13.37
C LYS A 4 -19.27 -58.63 13.77
N ILE A 5 -18.33 -58.27 12.92
CA ILE A 5 -17.61 -56.98 12.99
C ILE A 5 -18.49 -55.91 12.30
N LEU A 6 -18.94 -54.97 13.14
CA LEU A 6 -19.68 -53.79 12.66
C LEU A 6 -18.66 -52.72 12.25
N LEU A 7 -18.53 -52.49 10.95
CA LEU A 7 -17.66 -51.47 10.42
C LEU A 7 -18.44 -50.14 10.37
N SER A 8 -18.10 -49.23 11.31
CA SER A 8 -18.70 -47.90 11.34
C SER A 8 -17.98 -47.02 10.31
N PHE A 9 -18.67 -46.69 9.24
CA PHE A 9 -18.21 -45.72 8.24
C PHE A 9 -18.47 -44.30 8.81
N VAL A 10 -17.42 -43.59 9.22
CA VAL A 10 -17.45 -42.13 9.50
C VAL A 10 -17.33 -41.42 8.18
N PHE A 11 -18.42 -40.83 7.73
CA PHE A 11 -18.46 -39.98 6.55
C PHE A 11 -17.89 -38.61 6.93
N PHE A 12 -16.64 -38.34 6.55
CA PHE A 12 -16.10 -36.97 6.58
C PHE A 12 -16.67 -36.21 5.38
N ILE A 13 -17.62 -35.34 5.64
CA ILE A 13 -18.05 -34.35 4.64
C ILE A 13 -16.99 -33.25 4.66
N LEU A 14 -16.11 -33.31 3.68
CA LEU A 14 -15.26 -32.20 3.31
C LEU A 14 -16.15 -31.20 2.56
N PHE A 15 -16.49 -30.10 3.21
CA PHE A 15 -16.98 -28.92 2.47
C PHE A 15 -15.81 -28.37 1.66
N SER A 16 -15.73 -28.74 0.42
CA SER A 16 -14.96 -28.03 -0.59
C SER A 16 -15.76 -26.78 -0.93
N CYS A 17 -15.22 -25.60 -0.71
CA CYS A 17 -15.68 -24.43 -1.43
C CYS A 17 -15.29 -24.65 -2.89
N GLU A 18 -16.26 -24.96 -3.72
CA GLU A 18 -16.10 -24.90 -5.17
C GLU A 18 -16.05 -23.41 -5.54
N ASP A 19 -14.89 -23.00 -6.06
CA ASP A 19 -14.78 -21.74 -6.81
C ASP A 19 -15.65 -21.87 -8.05
N SER A 20 -16.86 -21.35 -7.98
CA SER A 20 -17.64 -21.10 -9.17
C SER A 20 -17.18 -19.76 -9.75
N ASP A 21 -16.35 -19.83 -10.79
CA ASP A 21 -16.11 -18.71 -11.71
C ASP A 21 -17.45 -18.27 -12.31
N SER A 22 -18.12 -17.34 -11.66
CA SER A 22 -19.19 -16.55 -12.22
C SER A 22 -18.78 -15.10 -12.09
N ASP A 23 -18.78 -14.36 -13.21
CA ASP A 23 -18.59 -12.93 -13.36
C ASP A 23 -19.31 -12.15 -12.24
N ALA A 24 -18.67 -12.06 -11.08
CA ALA A 24 -19.14 -11.23 -9.99
C ALA A 24 -18.74 -9.78 -10.32
N SER A 25 -19.74 -8.96 -10.51
CA SER A 25 -19.58 -7.49 -10.53
C SER A 25 -18.79 -7.07 -9.28
N PRO A 26 -17.92 -6.05 -9.36
CA PRO A 26 -17.15 -5.55 -8.21
C PRO A 26 -17.99 -5.15 -6.99
N ASN A 27 -19.30 -5.14 -7.10
CA ASN A 27 -20.23 -4.78 -6.04
C ASN A 27 -20.76 -5.99 -5.24
N ASP A 28 -20.32 -7.22 -5.49
CA ASP A 28 -20.92 -8.44 -4.90
C ASP A 28 -20.05 -9.06 -3.79
N LEU A 29 -19.16 -8.30 -3.18
CA LEU A 29 -18.33 -8.75 -2.05
C LEU A 29 -19.09 -8.81 -0.71
N ASN A 30 -20.43 -8.83 -0.71
CA ASN A 30 -21.16 -8.51 0.51
C ASN A 30 -22.26 -9.49 0.91
N SER A 31 -22.17 -10.79 0.68
CA SER A 31 -23.29 -11.63 1.11
C SER A 31 -23.09 -12.45 2.38
N ASP A 32 -21.89 -12.67 2.89
CA ASP A 32 -21.71 -13.65 3.98
C ASP A 32 -20.86 -13.22 5.18
N CYS A 33 -20.24 -12.06 5.15
CA CYS A 33 -19.59 -11.49 6.34
C CYS A 33 -20.45 -10.33 6.83
N ASN A 34 -20.93 -10.36 8.05
CA ASN A 34 -21.63 -9.25 8.70
C ASN A 34 -20.65 -8.08 8.88
N GLU A 35 -20.40 -7.36 7.80
CA GLU A 35 -19.46 -6.28 7.74
C GLU A 35 -19.99 -5.07 8.50
N LEU A 36 -19.31 -4.75 9.59
CA LEU A 36 -19.56 -3.54 10.38
C LEU A 36 -18.86 -2.31 9.80
N ILE A 37 -18.05 -2.48 8.75
CA ILE A 37 -17.27 -1.40 8.13
C ILE A 37 -17.62 -1.34 6.65
N ALA A 38 -18.11 -0.19 6.22
CA ALA A 38 -18.26 0.09 4.79
C ALA A 38 -16.87 0.17 4.15
N VAL A 39 -16.61 -0.71 3.19
CA VAL A 39 -15.39 -0.68 2.40
C VAL A 39 -15.54 0.38 1.31
N ASP A 40 -14.64 1.36 1.28
CA ASP A 40 -14.56 2.35 0.23
C ASP A 40 -13.27 2.17 -0.57
N THR A 41 -13.40 1.66 -1.78
CA THR A 41 -12.31 1.48 -2.74
C THR A 41 -12.26 2.57 -3.79
N SER A 42 -13.06 3.62 -3.66
CA SER A 42 -13.04 4.75 -4.58
C SER A 42 -11.66 5.43 -4.58
N ARG A 43 -11.31 5.99 -5.72
CA ARG A 43 -10.07 6.74 -5.90
C ARG A 43 -10.39 8.03 -6.62
N GLY A 44 -9.75 9.11 -6.20
CA GLY A 44 -9.86 10.37 -6.90
C GLY A 44 -9.17 10.33 -8.26
N ASP A 45 -9.58 11.24 -9.13
CA ASP A 45 -8.93 11.46 -10.41
C ASP A 45 -7.53 12.05 -10.20
N CYS A 46 -6.64 11.85 -11.18
CA CYS A 46 -5.34 12.49 -11.24
C CYS A 46 -5.36 13.53 -12.36
N SER A 47 -5.84 14.72 -12.06
CA SER A 47 -6.00 15.82 -13.02
C SER A 47 -5.05 16.99 -12.74
N GLU A 48 -4.28 16.93 -11.65
CA GLU A 48 -3.44 18.03 -11.21
C GLU A 48 -1.98 17.80 -11.62
N THR A 49 -1.47 18.67 -12.49
CA THR A 49 -0.05 18.72 -12.83
C THR A 49 0.68 19.61 -11.85
N LEU A 50 1.72 19.10 -11.23
CA LEU A 50 2.52 19.85 -10.25
C LEU A 50 3.44 20.85 -10.93
N ASN A 51 3.54 22.05 -10.34
CA ASN A 51 4.45 23.10 -10.83
C ASN A 51 5.89 22.94 -10.29
N ILE A 52 6.15 21.89 -9.52
CA ILE A 52 7.47 21.54 -8.97
C ILE A 52 7.98 20.33 -9.73
N ALA A 53 9.20 20.44 -10.26
CA ALA A 53 9.80 19.34 -11.02
C ALA A 53 10.13 18.16 -10.11
N ASN A 54 9.97 16.94 -10.61
CA ASN A 54 10.51 15.74 -9.97
C ASN A 54 12.04 15.78 -10.02
N GLU A 55 12.68 15.61 -8.87
CA GLU A 55 14.14 15.46 -8.75
C GLU A 55 14.46 14.11 -8.12
N PHE A 56 15.12 13.28 -8.90
CA PHE A 56 15.52 11.94 -8.49
C PHE A 56 16.90 11.61 -9.05
N SER A 57 17.80 11.15 -8.21
CA SER A 57 19.13 10.73 -8.65
C SER A 57 19.59 9.48 -7.92
N ILE A 58 20.38 8.67 -8.62
CA ILE A 58 21.00 7.46 -8.11
C ILE A 58 22.48 7.51 -8.44
N GLU A 59 23.31 7.21 -7.44
CA GLU A 59 24.73 7.00 -7.61
C GLU A 59 25.20 5.75 -6.87
N THR A 60 26.26 5.14 -7.34
CA THR A 60 26.96 4.05 -6.64
C THR A 60 28.19 4.61 -5.98
N SER A 61 28.32 4.38 -4.67
CA SER A 61 29.46 4.84 -3.87
C SER A 61 29.91 3.74 -2.90
N GLY A 62 31.04 3.09 -3.20
CA GLY A 62 31.45 1.88 -2.50
C GLY A 62 30.43 0.75 -2.71
N ASP A 63 30.02 0.13 -1.62
CA ASP A 63 29.03 -0.96 -1.63
C ASP A 63 27.57 -0.47 -1.50
N LEU A 64 27.35 0.85 -1.65
CA LEU A 64 26.05 1.47 -1.48
C LEU A 64 25.51 2.04 -2.78
N ARG A 65 24.21 1.86 -3.00
CA ARG A 65 23.38 2.67 -3.87
C ARG A 65 22.85 3.84 -3.06
N LYS A 66 23.24 5.03 -3.43
CA LYS A 66 22.77 6.27 -2.81
C LYS A 66 21.69 6.90 -3.67
N ILE A 67 20.54 7.13 -3.08
CA ILE A 67 19.40 7.75 -3.73
C ILE A 67 19.13 9.09 -3.07
N THR A 68 18.93 10.11 -3.88
CA THR A 68 18.38 11.40 -3.41
C THR A 68 17.13 11.72 -4.20
N ALA A 69 16.11 12.24 -3.52
CA ALA A 69 14.84 12.55 -4.13
C ALA A 69 14.16 13.73 -3.42
N ASN A 70 13.44 14.56 -4.18
CA ASN A 70 12.55 15.56 -3.58
C ASN A 70 11.13 15.04 -3.31
N ASN A 71 10.87 13.78 -3.59
CA ASN A 71 9.59 13.12 -3.35
C ASN A 71 8.39 13.72 -4.09
N ILE A 72 8.66 14.52 -5.12
CA ILE A 72 7.63 15.03 -6.04
C ILE A 72 7.42 13.97 -7.12
N PRO A 73 6.18 13.49 -7.33
CA PRO A 73 5.92 12.50 -8.38
C PRO A 73 6.16 13.07 -9.77
N SER A 74 6.55 12.20 -10.71
CA SER A 74 6.80 12.54 -12.12
C SER A 74 5.54 12.46 -13.00
N HIS A 75 4.37 12.40 -12.40
CA HIS A 75 3.06 12.26 -13.06
C HIS A 75 2.04 13.16 -12.39
N ASP A 76 0.87 13.30 -13.03
CA ASP A 76 -0.27 14.00 -12.45
C ASP A 76 -0.78 13.31 -11.17
N VAL A 77 -1.36 14.10 -10.30
CA VAL A 77 -1.85 13.69 -8.98
C VAL A 77 -3.32 14.10 -8.78
N GLY A 78 -3.90 13.66 -7.68
CA GLY A 78 -5.22 14.09 -7.25
C GLY A 78 -5.25 15.50 -6.69
N LEU A 79 -6.44 15.94 -6.28
CA LEU A 79 -6.65 17.22 -5.61
C LEU A 79 -6.28 17.11 -4.13
N PHE A 80 -5.29 17.89 -3.70
CA PHE A 80 -4.79 17.91 -2.33
C PHE A 80 -4.72 19.32 -1.75
N GLY A 81 -4.62 19.40 -0.42
CA GLY A 81 -4.40 20.65 0.29
C GLY A 81 -5.60 21.59 0.25
N ASN A 82 -5.37 22.82 -0.17
CA ASN A 82 -6.39 23.87 -0.21
C ASN A 82 -7.20 23.90 -1.49
N SER A 83 -7.05 22.95 -2.38
CA SER A 83 -7.83 22.83 -3.61
C SER A 83 -9.31 22.57 -3.31
N LEU A 84 -10.19 23.16 -4.09
CA LEU A 84 -11.63 22.86 -3.96
C LEU A 84 -11.90 21.40 -4.31
N GLY A 85 -12.52 20.67 -3.40
CA GLY A 85 -12.76 19.23 -3.56
C GLY A 85 -11.54 18.38 -3.24
N ALA A 86 -10.56 18.93 -2.50
CA ALA A 86 -9.38 18.19 -2.09
C ALA A 86 -9.74 16.89 -1.35
N LEU A 87 -9.11 15.79 -1.78
CA LEU A 87 -9.31 14.45 -1.22
C LEU A 87 -8.65 14.30 0.15
N ASN A 88 -7.54 15.02 0.36
CA ASN A 88 -6.76 15.02 1.57
C ASN A 88 -6.33 16.47 1.87
N PRO A 89 -6.39 16.94 3.13
CA PRO A 89 -6.19 18.34 3.46
C PRO A 89 -4.74 18.82 3.38
N ASN A 90 -3.78 17.91 3.17
CA ASN A 90 -2.37 18.24 3.15
C ASN A 90 -1.91 18.56 1.72
N SER A 91 -1.15 19.64 1.56
CA SER A 91 -0.55 20.00 0.26
C SER A 91 0.74 19.22 0.04
N ILE A 92 1.04 18.90 -1.23
CA ILE A 92 2.32 18.31 -1.60
C ILE A 92 3.42 19.35 -1.42
N ILE A 93 4.47 18.97 -0.68
CA ILE A 93 5.64 19.81 -0.41
C ILE A 93 6.90 19.01 -0.72
N GLU A 94 7.83 19.67 -1.38
CA GLU A 94 9.15 19.10 -1.67
C GLU A 94 9.86 18.63 -0.40
N GLN A 95 10.45 17.43 -0.49
CA GLN A 95 11.23 16.79 0.57
C GLN A 95 12.73 16.80 0.21
N ASN A 96 13.58 16.42 1.14
CA ASN A 96 15.00 16.17 0.91
C ASN A 96 15.31 14.76 1.42
N SER A 97 14.84 13.77 0.67
CA SER A 97 14.97 12.36 1.03
C SER A 97 16.30 11.79 0.56
N ARG A 98 16.91 10.96 1.42
CA ARG A 98 18.17 10.26 1.13
C ARG A 98 18.08 8.84 1.62
N TYR A 99 18.55 7.89 0.78
CA TYR A 99 18.54 6.47 1.08
C TYR A 99 19.88 5.87 0.70
N ASP A 100 20.42 5.06 1.59
CA ASP A 100 21.59 4.25 1.35
C ASP A 100 21.17 2.78 1.35
N ILE A 101 21.26 2.11 0.20
CA ILE A 101 20.80 0.73 0.00
C ILE A 101 22.01 -0.12 -0.39
N ASP A 102 22.23 -1.22 0.32
CA ASP A 102 23.30 -2.15 0.00
C ASP A 102 23.18 -2.70 -1.42
N LEU A 103 24.28 -2.73 -2.16
CA LEU A 103 24.34 -3.34 -3.50
C LEU A 103 24.32 -4.88 -3.43
N THR A 104 24.71 -5.44 -2.28
CA THR A 104 24.75 -6.87 -2.01
C THR A 104 24.00 -7.19 -0.72
N PRO A 105 22.66 -7.00 -0.71
CA PRO A 105 21.88 -7.21 0.51
C PRO A 105 21.92 -8.69 0.92
N ALA A 106 22.02 -8.94 2.22
CA ALA A 106 21.95 -10.26 2.81
C ALA A 106 20.62 -10.46 3.52
N MET A 107 20.14 -11.69 3.57
CA MET A 107 18.94 -12.02 4.33
C MET A 107 19.17 -11.73 5.82
N ALA A 108 18.30 -10.96 6.43
CA ALA A 108 18.35 -10.68 7.85
C ALA A 108 18.14 -11.95 8.69
N ASN A 109 18.84 -12.07 9.81
CA ASN A 109 18.71 -13.21 10.73
C ASN A 109 17.34 -13.24 11.46
N SER A 110 16.65 -12.12 11.49
CA SER A 110 15.33 -11.97 12.11
C SER A 110 14.47 -11.01 11.31
N LYS A 111 13.15 -11.18 11.43
CA LYS A 111 12.20 -10.26 10.80
C LYS A 111 12.24 -8.88 11.47
N THR A 112 12.23 -7.84 10.66
CA THR A 112 11.95 -6.48 11.11
C THR A 112 10.47 -6.20 10.91
N TYR A 113 9.76 -5.89 12.00
CA TYR A 113 8.35 -5.52 11.92
C TYR A 113 8.23 -4.01 11.71
N LEU A 114 7.48 -3.60 10.69
CA LEU A 114 7.29 -2.18 10.35
C LEU A 114 6.63 -1.38 11.46
N LEU A 115 5.89 -2.05 12.36
CA LEU A 115 5.18 -1.45 13.48
C LEU A 115 5.95 -1.48 14.80
N ASN A 116 7.17 -2.02 14.84
CA ASN A 116 7.98 -2.02 16.06
C ASN A 116 8.31 -0.59 16.50
N ASN A 117 7.92 -0.24 17.74
CA ASN A 117 8.10 1.09 18.33
C ASN A 117 7.35 2.22 17.60
N GLY A 118 6.16 1.94 17.13
CA GLY A 118 5.33 2.82 16.34
C GLY A 118 5.46 2.58 14.83
N PRO A 119 4.55 3.13 14.05
CA PRO A 119 4.51 2.90 12.62
C PRO A 119 5.79 3.44 11.95
N LYS A 120 6.47 2.56 11.23
CA LYS A 120 7.53 2.92 10.29
C LYS A 120 7.00 2.69 8.90
N TYR A 121 6.71 3.78 8.23
CA TYR A 121 5.91 3.75 7.02
C TYR A 121 6.71 3.44 5.76
N SER A 122 7.97 3.85 5.70
CA SER A 122 8.77 3.67 4.50
C SER A 122 9.15 2.20 4.33
N PHE A 123 8.61 1.58 3.31
CA PHE A 123 8.90 0.21 2.90
C PHE A 123 9.91 0.17 1.76
N GLY A 124 9.84 1.13 0.85
CA GLY A 124 10.69 1.19 -0.32
C GLY A 124 10.57 2.53 -1.05
N ILE A 125 11.39 2.68 -2.08
CA ILE A 125 11.41 3.85 -2.94
C ILE A 125 11.34 3.45 -4.41
N LEU A 126 10.47 4.10 -5.17
CA LEU A 126 10.33 3.86 -6.60
C LEU A 126 11.32 4.67 -7.43
N LEU A 127 11.45 4.33 -8.72
CA LEU A 127 12.37 4.97 -9.65
C LEU A 127 12.04 6.44 -9.98
N ASN A 128 10.91 6.94 -9.49
CA ASN A 128 10.57 8.36 -9.53
C ASN A 128 10.84 9.08 -8.20
N GLY A 129 11.47 8.43 -7.23
CA GLY A 129 11.82 9.03 -5.96
C GLY A 129 10.66 9.18 -4.96
N VAL A 130 9.52 8.55 -5.22
CA VAL A 130 8.39 8.53 -4.30
C VAL A 130 8.42 7.26 -3.47
N GLU A 131 8.20 7.40 -2.15
CA GLU A 131 8.17 6.26 -1.23
C GLU A 131 6.90 5.41 -1.39
N VAL A 132 7.06 4.11 -1.12
CA VAL A 132 5.95 3.19 -0.90
C VAL A 132 5.79 3.01 0.60
N ASP A 133 4.59 3.26 1.07
CA ASP A 133 4.22 3.28 2.48
C ASP A 133 2.90 2.51 2.66
N PRO A 134 2.95 1.17 2.74
CA PRO A 134 1.75 0.35 2.73
C PRO A 134 1.04 0.30 4.10
N VAL A 135 1.61 0.93 5.14
CA VAL A 135 1.09 0.83 6.51
C VAL A 135 0.37 2.10 6.91
N ALA A 136 -0.92 1.99 7.25
CA ALA A 136 -1.66 3.11 7.80
C ALA A 136 -1.33 3.36 9.27
N ALA A 137 -1.43 4.62 9.71
CA ALA A 137 -1.16 5.06 11.07
C ALA A 137 -2.39 4.93 12.01
N GLU A 138 -3.36 4.11 11.64
CA GLU A 138 -4.62 3.93 12.35
C GLU A 138 -4.71 2.52 12.93
N PRO A 139 -4.27 2.28 14.19
CA PRO A 139 -4.42 1.00 14.86
C PRO A 139 -5.88 0.71 15.22
N TRP A 140 -6.20 -0.54 15.49
CA TRP A 140 -7.53 -0.93 15.94
C TRP A 140 -7.79 -0.59 17.43
N PRO A 141 -8.98 -0.11 17.80
CA PRO A 141 -10.04 0.44 16.94
C PRO A 141 -9.64 1.79 16.37
N HIS A 142 -10.09 2.14 15.16
CA HIS A 142 -9.65 3.35 14.44
C HIS A 142 -10.16 4.67 15.04
N THR A 143 -10.10 4.78 16.36
CA THR A 143 -10.60 5.94 17.10
C THR A 143 -9.48 6.88 17.48
N LYS A 144 -9.77 8.17 17.54
CA LYS A 144 -8.83 9.21 17.99
C LYS A 144 -9.25 9.75 19.38
N PRO A 145 -8.32 10.13 20.22
CA PRO A 145 -6.86 10.01 20.08
C PRO A 145 -6.36 8.57 20.27
N VAL A 146 -5.29 8.23 19.59
CA VAL A 146 -4.62 6.92 19.79
C VAL A 146 -4.01 6.88 21.20
N ASN A 147 -4.21 5.78 21.89
CA ASN A 147 -3.72 5.55 23.26
C ASN A 147 -3.33 4.07 23.47
N ASN A 148 -2.96 3.72 24.69
CA ASN A 148 -2.48 2.37 25.02
C ASN A 148 -3.51 1.25 24.88
N SER A 149 -4.78 1.55 24.65
CA SER A 149 -5.82 0.54 24.40
C SER A 149 -5.90 0.13 22.93
N HIS A 150 -5.16 0.79 22.06
CA HIS A 150 -5.11 0.48 20.65
C HIS A 150 -4.17 -0.70 20.39
N ASN A 151 -4.59 -1.56 19.46
CA ASN A 151 -3.80 -2.71 19.04
C ASN A 151 -3.12 -2.38 17.70
N TRP A 152 -1.79 -2.30 17.71
CA TRP A 152 -0.96 -1.99 16.54
C TRP A 152 -0.67 -3.22 15.67
N ASP A 153 -1.04 -4.42 16.11
CA ASP A 153 -0.99 -5.61 15.26
C ASP A 153 -2.07 -5.60 14.16
N TRP A 154 -3.07 -4.71 14.32
CA TRP A 154 -4.19 -4.53 13.40
C TRP A 154 -4.31 -3.07 12.99
N ASN A 155 -3.80 -2.77 11.82
CA ASN A 155 -3.90 -1.44 11.22
C ASN A 155 -4.96 -1.40 10.15
N LEU A 156 -5.51 -0.19 9.97
CA LEU A 156 -6.38 0.09 8.86
C LEU A 156 -5.65 -0.16 7.53
N GLU A 157 -6.30 -0.84 6.60
CA GLU A 157 -5.80 -0.95 5.23
C GLU A 157 -6.21 0.31 4.44
N ALA A 158 -5.23 1.13 4.07
CA ALA A 158 -5.46 2.43 3.45
C ALA A 158 -6.23 2.36 2.13
N THR A 159 -6.13 1.25 1.42
CA THR A 159 -6.83 1.04 0.14
C THR A 159 -8.29 0.62 0.30
N MET A 160 -8.72 0.33 1.51
CA MET A 160 -10.06 -0.19 1.82
C MET A 160 -11.00 0.85 2.43
N VAL A 161 -10.53 2.07 2.62
CA VAL A 161 -11.28 3.18 3.23
C VAL A 161 -11.01 4.48 2.49
N ASP A 162 -11.93 5.44 2.65
CA ASP A 162 -11.73 6.80 2.13
C ASP A 162 -10.80 7.60 3.06
N ILE A 163 -9.52 7.60 2.71
CA ILE A 163 -8.50 8.46 3.32
C ILE A 163 -7.91 9.45 2.31
N GLY A 164 -8.62 9.67 1.22
CA GLY A 164 -8.25 10.63 0.18
C GLY A 164 -7.12 10.14 -0.73
N LEU A 165 -7.13 8.87 -1.15
CA LEU A 165 -6.20 8.37 -2.15
C LEU A 165 -6.61 8.81 -3.56
N ASP A 166 -5.62 9.20 -4.36
CA ASP A 166 -5.79 9.51 -5.77
C ASP A 166 -5.73 8.27 -6.68
N CYS A 167 -5.77 8.47 -8.00
CA CYS A 167 -5.72 7.39 -8.99
C CYS A 167 -4.43 6.56 -8.95
N ASN A 168 -3.36 7.08 -8.33
CA ASN A 168 -2.10 6.40 -8.13
C ASN A 168 -2.05 5.63 -6.78
N THR A 169 -3.18 5.50 -6.10
CA THR A 169 -3.26 4.88 -4.77
C THR A 169 -2.32 5.58 -3.78
N ALA A 170 -2.32 6.89 -3.80
CA ALA A 170 -1.42 7.75 -3.03
C ALA A 170 -2.14 8.94 -2.41
N HIS A 171 -1.58 9.46 -1.33
CA HIS A 171 -1.99 10.72 -0.73
C HIS A 171 -0.83 11.44 -0.03
N VAL A 172 -1.13 12.49 0.74
CA VAL A 172 -0.14 13.39 1.32
C VAL A 172 -0.15 13.31 2.85
N GLN A 173 1.00 13.10 3.46
CA GLN A 173 1.15 13.19 4.92
C GLN A 173 1.09 14.64 5.41
N PRO A 174 0.86 14.89 6.72
CA PRO A 174 0.88 16.24 7.28
C PRO A 174 2.19 17.00 7.06
N THR A 175 3.29 16.30 6.81
CA THR A 175 4.59 16.89 6.44
C THR A 175 4.67 17.35 4.98
N GLY A 176 3.64 17.11 4.19
CA GLY A 176 3.61 17.39 2.77
C GLY A 176 4.20 16.27 1.88
N LYS A 177 4.59 15.14 2.48
CA LYS A 177 5.17 14.03 1.73
C LYS A 177 4.09 13.23 1.01
N TYR A 178 4.13 13.22 -0.32
CA TYR A 178 3.32 12.34 -1.17
C TYR A 178 3.90 10.92 -1.14
N HIS A 179 3.07 9.89 -1.02
CA HIS A 179 3.52 8.50 -0.94
C HIS A 179 2.45 7.54 -1.46
N TYR A 180 2.89 6.38 -1.92
CA TYR A 180 2.02 5.33 -2.45
C TYR A 180 1.63 4.32 -1.36
N HIS A 181 0.35 3.96 -1.31
CA HIS A 181 -0.16 2.83 -0.53
C HIS A 181 -0.35 1.56 -1.37
N GLY A 182 -0.23 1.65 -2.67
CA GLY A 182 -0.43 0.53 -3.58
C GLY A 182 0.13 0.80 -4.96
N VAL A 183 -0.54 0.27 -5.99
CA VAL A 183 -0.07 0.33 -7.37
C VAL A 183 -0.17 1.76 -7.93
N PRO A 184 0.96 2.41 -8.28
CA PRO A 184 0.98 3.76 -8.82
C PRO A 184 0.70 3.75 -10.33
N LYS A 185 -0.55 3.86 -10.71
CA LYS A 185 -1.01 3.68 -12.08
C LYS A 185 -0.23 4.51 -13.11
N LEU A 186 -0.20 5.84 -12.95
CA LEU A 186 0.42 6.72 -13.94
C LEU A 186 1.94 6.58 -13.97
N PHE A 187 2.58 6.25 -12.85
CA PHE A 187 4.01 5.93 -12.85
C PHE A 187 4.29 4.69 -13.69
N LEU A 188 3.53 3.59 -13.50
CA LEU A 188 3.70 2.37 -14.28
C LEU A 188 3.43 2.61 -15.76
N GLU A 189 2.38 3.34 -16.10
CA GLU A 189 2.06 3.73 -17.49
C GLU A 189 3.15 4.57 -18.15
N SER A 190 3.93 5.33 -17.35
CA SER A 190 5.05 6.12 -17.86
C SER A 190 6.29 5.31 -18.22
N ILE A 191 6.45 4.12 -17.65
CA ILE A 191 7.63 3.28 -17.86
C ILE A 191 7.38 2.07 -18.76
N THR A 192 6.12 1.68 -18.97
CA THR A 192 5.75 0.63 -19.94
C THR A 192 4.33 0.81 -20.45
N SER A 193 4.12 0.41 -21.72
CA SER A 193 2.79 0.23 -22.30
C SER A 193 2.33 -1.24 -22.29
N ASN A 194 3.16 -2.16 -21.82
CA ASN A 194 2.90 -3.60 -21.82
C ASN A 194 2.57 -4.09 -20.41
N SER A 195 1.29 -4.38 -20.15
CA SER A 195 0.79 -4.84 -18.86
C SER A 195 1.31 -6.22 -18.42
N ASN A 196 1.91 -7.00 -19.33
CA ASN A 196 2.44 -8.34 -19.06
C ASN A 196 3.97 -8.35 -18.86
N GLU A 197 4.60 -7.19 -18.85
CA GLU A 197 6.04 -7.08 -18.65
C GLU A 197 6.39 -7.07 -17.15
N MET A 198 7.44 -7.79 -16.79
CA MET A 198 8.02 -7.69 -15.45
C MET A 198 9.00 -6.51 -15.43
N LEU A 199 8.72 -5.55 -14.55
CA LEU A 199 9.47 -4.29 -14.45
C LEU A 199 10.20 -4.18 -13.12
N HIS A 200 11.42 -3.64 -13.18
CA HIS A 200 12.09 -3.11 -12.00
C HIS A 200 11.53 -1.70 -11.72
N VAL A 201 10.76 -1.55 -10.66
CA VAL A 201 10.06 -0.30 -10.34
C VAL A 201 10.70 0.49 -9.20
N GLY A 202 11.59 -0.13 -8.42
CA GLY A 202 12.22 0.50 -7.26
C GLY A 202 12.94 -0.50 -6.37
N TRP A 203 13.26 -0.07 -5.16
CA TRP A 203 13.95 -0.88 -4.14
C TRP A 203 13.15 -0.88 -2.85
N ALA A 204 13.03 -2.07 -2.24
CA ALA A 204 12.55 -2.23 -0.88
C ALA A 204 13.73 -2.10 0.11
N ALA A 205 13.42 -1.61 1.34
CA ALA A 205 14.39 -1.48 2.42
C ALA A 205 14.59 -2.81 3.15
#